data_b4ba1471a648335657aa99ff4a1ef40a
#
_entry.id   b4ba1471a648335657aa99ff4a1ef40a
#
_cell.length_a   1.000
_cell.length_b   1.000
_cell.length_c   1.000
_cell.angle_alpha   90.00
_cell.angle_beta   90.00
_cell.angle_gamma   90.00
#
_symmetry.space_group_name_H-M   'P 1'
#
loop_
_entity.id
_entity.type
_entity.pdbx_description
1 polymer ?
#
loop_
_entity_poly.entity_id
_entity_poly.type
_entity_poly.pdbx_seq_one_letter_code
_entity_poly.pdbx_strand_id
1 'polypeptide(L)'
;MAAPNVTPGDLVLARSINVEMRECLEHFDPKRFTELNHEFHAVIFEHCSNLHILDLVHRGWNRLATIRESTFAFVPGRAQRSVEEHDHILDLIEAKAPALEIEIAARSHRLATLHEYLEYQKSQQS
;
A
#
# COMPACT_ATOMS: atom_id res chain seq x y z
N MET A 1 10.02 18.04 -2.55
CA MET A 1 9.24 16.84 -2.30
C MET A 1 7.81 17.20 -1.97
N ALA A 2 6.89 16.52 -2.55
CA ALA A 2 5.50 16.90 -2.47
C ALA A 2 4.73 16.05 -1.47
N ALA A 3 4.05 16.68 -0.55
CA ALA A 3 3.00 16.03 0.21
C ALA A 3 1.89 15.66 -0.77
N PRO A 4 1.20 14.54 -0.59
CA PRO A 4 0.04 14.21 -1.42
C PRO A 4 -1.02 15.30 -1.28
N ASN A 5 -1.57 15.76 -2.39
CA ASN A 5 -2.68 16.72 -2.38
C ASN A 5 -4.00 15.97 -2.16
N VAL A 6 -4.10 15.32 -1.02
CA VAL A 6 -5.25 14.47 -0.69
C VAL A 6 -6.36 15.32 -0.10
N THR A 7 -7.52 15.30 -0.74
CA THR A 7 -8.71 16.03 -0.25
C THR A 7 -9.41 15.22 0.85
N PRO A 8 -10.29 15.86 1.65
CA PRO A 8 -11.12 15.10 2.60
C PRO A 8 -11.93 13.99 1.95
N GLY A 9 -12.42 14.21 0.71
CA GLY A 9 -13.13 13.18 -0.04
C GLY A 9 -12.24 12.00 -0.39
N ASP A 10 -10.98 12.26 -0.75
CA ASP A 10 -10.01 11.20 -1.03
C ASP A 10 -9.72 10.38 0.21
N LEU A 11 -9.61 11.02 1.39
CA LEU A 11 -9.43 10.31 2.65
C LEU A 11 -10.60 9.38 2.95
N VAL A 12 -11.82 9.86 2.76
CA VAL A 12 -13.03 9.04 2.97
C VAL A 12 -13.01 7.84 2.04
N LEU A 13 -12.69 8.06 0.75
CA LEU A 13 -12.62 6.98 -0.23
C LEU A 13 -11.53 5.97 0.14
N ALA A 14 -10.34 6.44 0.48
CA ALA A 14 -9.23 5.56 0.83
C ALA A 14 -9.54 4.73 2.08
N ARG A 15 -10.16 5.33 3.10
CA ARG A 15 -10.58 4.59 4.29
C ARG A 15 -11.63 3.53 3.95
N SER A 16 -12.57 3.87 3.07
CA SER A 16 -13.58 2.91 2.61
C SER A 16 -12.95 1.71 1.92
N ILE A 17 -11.97 1.95 1.05
CA ILE A 17 -11.24 0.88 0.38
C ILE A 17 -10.49 0.02 1.41
N ASN A 18 -9.87 0.64 2.39
CA ASN A 18 -9.13 -0.10 3.42
C ASN A 18 -10.05 -0.93 4.32
N VAL A 19 -11.28 -0.45 4.57
CA VAL A 19 -12.29 -1.23 5.27
C VAL A 19 -12.67 -2.47 4.46
N GLU A 20 -12.85 -2.34 3.16
CA GLU A 20 -13.11 -3.49 2.29
C GLU A 20 -11.94 -4.47 2.29
N MET A 21 -10.70 -3.98 2.32
CA MET A 21 -9.53 -4.84 2.43
C MET A 21 -9.55 -5.62 3.73
N ARG A 22 -9.91 -4.97 4.84
CA ARG A 22 -10.01 -5.62 6.14
C ARG A 22 -11.09 -6.69 6.15
N GLU A 23 -12.25 -6.40 5.56
CA GLU A 23 -13.33 -7.38 5.43
C GLU A 23 -12.91 -8.57 4.58
N CYS A 24 -12.11 -8.32 3.55
CA CYS A 24 -11.57 -9.36 2.68
C CYS A 24 -10.70 -10.37 3.44
N LEU A 25 -10.13 -9.98 4.60
CA LEU A 25 -9.32 -10.89 5.39
C LEU A 25 -10.13 -12.05 6.01
N GLU A 26 -11.44 -11.88 6.19
CA GLU A 26 -12.29 -12.93 6.78
C GLU A 26 -12.49 -14.12 5.83
N HIS A 27 -12.60 -13.84 4.52
CA HIS A 27 -12.70 -14.84 3.48
C HIS A 27 -11.69 -14.46 2.40
N PHE A 28 -10.43 -14.72 2.70
CA PHE A 28 -9.34 -14.10 1.97
C PHE A 28 -9.27 -14.52 0.51
N ASP A 29 -9.34 -13.51 -0.37
CA ASP A 29 -9.14 -13.65 -1.81
C ASP A 29 -7.94 -12.77 -2.18
N PRO A 30 -6.77 -13.38 -2.44
CA PRO A 30 -5.55 -12.61 -2.74
C PRO A 30 -5.70 -11.69 -3.94
N LYS A 31 -6.43 -12.13 -4.96
CA LYS A 31 -6.63 -11.33 -6.16
C LYS A 31 -7.45 -10.08 -5.86
N ARG A 32 -8.58 -10.24 -5.17
CA ARG A 32 -9.43 -9.11 -4.78
C ARG A 32 -8.69 -8.17 -3.84
N PHE A 33 -7.97 -8.72 -2.88
CA PHE A 33 -7.17 -7.93 -1.96
C PHE A 33 -6.13 -7.10 -2.71
N THR A 34 -5.44 -7.68 -3.68
CA THR A 34 -4.43 -6.98 -4.50
C THR A 34 -5.07 -5.86 -5.32
N GLU A 35 -6.26 -6.10 -5.88
CA GLU A 35 -6.99 -5.08 -6.63
C GLU A 35 -7.37 -3.88 -5.73
N LEU A 36 -7.87 -4.16 -4.53
CA LEU A 36 -8.22 -3.13 -3.56
C LEU A 36 -6.98 -2.35 -3.11
N ASN A 37 -5.88 -3.05 -2.91
CA ASN A 37 -4.62 -2.42 -2.55
C ASN A 37 -4.16 -1.44 -3.65
N HIS A 38 -4.29 -1.85 -4.90
CA HIS A 38 -3.96 -0.97 -6.03
C HIS A 38 -4.87 0.26 -6.06
N GLU A 39 -6.17 0.08 -5.83
CA GLU A 39 -7.12 1.20 -5.78
C GLU A 39 -6.76 2.18 -4.65
N PHE A 40 -6.41 1.66 -3.47
CA PHE A 40 -5.99 2.49 -2.35
C PHE A 40 -4.78 3.35 -2.72
N HIS A 41 -3.77 2.73 -3.30
CA HIS A 41 -2.55 3.45 -3.69
C HIS A 41 -2.82 4.48 -4.77
N ALA A 42 -3.72 4.20 -5.71
CA ALA A 42 -4.09 5.16 -6.74
C ALA A 42 -4.73 6.40 -6.14
N VAL A 43 -5.65 6.24 -5.18
CA VAL A 43 -6.31 7.38 -4.53
C VAL A 43 -5.32 8.27 -3.80
N ILE A 44 -4.36 7.67 -3.08
CA ILE A 44 -3.43 8.43 -2.24
C ILE A 44 -2.24 8.97 -3.03
N PHE A 45 -1.65 8.16 -3.92
CA PHE A 45 -0.38 8.51 -4.55
C PHE A 45 -0.52 9.21 -5.91
N GLU A 46 -1.69 9.14 -6.55
CA GLU A 46 -1.94 9.91 -7.78
C GLU A 46 -1.97 11.40 -7.53
N HIS A 47 -2.17 11.83 -6.28
CA HIS A 47 -2.17 13.24 -5.90
C HIS A 47 -0.78 13.77 -5.54
N CYS A 48 0.26 12.97 -5.79
CA CYS A 48 1.64 13.41 -5.61
C CYS A 48 1.98 14.46 -6.67
N SER A 49 2.49 15.63 -6.26
CA SER A 49 2.78 16.71 -7.19
C SER A 49 4.09 16.53 -7.96
N ASN A 50 4.90 15.54 -7.62
CA ASN A 50 6.12 15.24 -8.36
C ASN A 50 5.83 14.16 -9.41
N LEU A 51 5.63 14.58 -10.65
CA LEU A 51 5.26 13.68 -11.75
C LEU A 51 6.31 12.61 -12.04
N HIS A 52 7.58 12.93 -11.84
CA HIS A 52 8.65 11.95 -12.07
C HIS A 52 8.59 10.82 -11.05
N ILE A 53 8.40 11.15 -9.78
CA ILE A 53 8.25 10.14 -8.72
C ILE A 53 6.99 9.31 -8.94
N LEU A 54 5.90 9.95 -9.35
CA LEU A 54 4.65 9.26 -9.64
C LEU A 54 4.84 8.23 -10.77
N ASP A 55 5.53 8.60 -11.84
CA ASP A 55 5.81 7.69 -12.94
C ASP A 55 6.62 6.47 -12.49
N LEU A 56 7.66 6.70 -11.67
CA LEU A 56 8.47 5.61 -11.12
C LEU A 56 7.65 4.69 -10.22
N VAL A 57 6.75 5.25 -9.41
CA VAL A 57 5.85 4.47 -8.55
C VAL A 57 4.95 3.57 -9.40
N HIS A 58 4.33 4.11 -10.43
CA HIS A 58 3.45 3.32 -11.30
C HIS A 58 4.21 2.20 -12.02
N ARG A 59 5.40 2.48 -12.52
CA ARG A 59 6.23 1.45 -13.16
C ARG A 59 6.59 0.34 -12.18
N GLY A 60 6.98 0.72 -10.96
CA GLY A 60 7.31 -0.25 -9.92
C GLY A 60 6.11 -1.10 -9.55
N TRP A 61 4.93 -0.50 -9.42
CA TRP A 61 3.69 -1.22 -9.13
C TRP A 61 3.37 -2.25 -10.21
N ASN A 62 3.46 -1.85 -11.48
CA ASN A 62 3.13 -2.75 -12.58
C ASN A 62 4.07 -3.96 -12.63
N ARG A 63 5.35 -3.75 -12.36
CA ARG A 63 6.33 -4.85 -12.31
C ARG A 63 6.09 -5.78 -11.13
N LEU A 64 5.64 -5.24 -10.01
CA LEU A 64 5.48 -6.00 -8.77
C LEU A 64 4.08 -6.59 -8.58
N ALA A 65 3.17 -6.39 -9.53
CA ALA A 65 1.78 -6.84 -9.38
C ALA A 65 1.68 -8.33 -9.05
N THR A 66 2.39 -9.19 -9.79
CA THR A 66 2.40 -10.63 -9.57
C THR A 66 3.06 -10.97 -8.23
N ILE A 67 4.14 -10.28 -7.88
CA ILE A 67 4.84 -10.47 -6.61
C ILE A 67 3.92 -10.12 -5.45
N ARG A 68 3.18 -9.01 -5.55
CA ARG A 68 2.24 -8.60 -4.49
C ARG A 68 1.14 -9.63 -4.27
N GLU A 69 0.54 -10.12 -5.36
CA GLU A 69 -0.51 -11.14 -5.26
C GLU A 69 0.02 -12.40 -4.57
N SER A 70 1.20 -12.86 -4.98
CA SER A 70 1.84 -14.02 -4.36
C SER A 70 2.19 -13.75 -2.90
N THR A 71 2.69 -12.55 -2.59
CA THR A 71 3.05 -12.18 -1.23
C THR A 71 1.84 -12.22 -0.32
N PHE A 72 0.72 -11.62 -0.74
CA PHE A 72 -0.49 -11.63 0.07
C PHE A 72 -1.06 -13.04 0.23
N ALA A 73 -0.91 -13.89 -0.80
CA ALA A 73 -1.41 -15.26 -0.73
C ALA A 73 -0.58 -16.15 0.21
N PHE A 74 0.74 -15.96 0.25
CA PHE A 74 1.63 -16.94 0.87
C PHE A 74 2.43 -16.44 2.07
N VAL A 75 2.63 -15.13 2.23
CA VAL A 75 3.38 -14.61 3.37
C VAL A 75 2.44 -14.41 4.55
N PRO A 76 2.61 -15.18 5.66
CA PRO A 76 1.69 -15.10 6.79
C PRO A 76 1.59 -13.68 7.36
N GLY A 77 0.36 -13.19 7.50
CA GLY A 77 0.09 -11.90 8.12
C GLY A 77 0.44 -10.67 7.27
N ARG A 78 0.97 -10.84 6.04
CA ARG A 78 1.32 -9.66 5.23
C ARG A 78 0.10 -8.82 4.89
N ALA A 79 -1.00 -9.47 4.51
CA ALA A 79 -2.23 -8.76 4.16
C ALA A 79 -2.76 -7.94 5.33
N GLN A 80 -2.78 -8.51 6.54
CA GLN A 80 -3.21 -7.78 7.72
C GLN A 80 -2.29 -6.61 8.03
N ARG A 81 -0.98 -6.81 7.98
CA ARG A 81 -0.02 -5.72 8.20
C ARG A 81 -0.18 -4.62 7.16
N SER A 82 -0.48 -4.98 5.91
CA SER A 82 -0.73 -3.99 4.86
C SER A 82 -1.91 -3.08 5.22
N VAL A 83 -3.01 -3.65 5.71
CA VAL A 83 -4.18 -2.88 6.15
C VAL A 83 -3.81 -1.93 7.28
N GLU A 84 -3.03 -2.41 8.26
CA GLU A 84 -2.58 -1.59 9.39
C GLU A 84 -1.66 -0.45 8.94
N GLU A 85 -0.77 -0.73 7.99
CA GLU A 85 0.12 0.28 7.42
C GLU A 85 -0.67 1.36 6.65
N HIS A 86 -1.72 0.96 5.93
CA HIS A 86 -2.62 1.91 5.27
C HIS A 86 -3.29 2.83 6.29
N ASP A 87 -3.79 2.29 7.39
CA ASP A 87 -4.40 3.10 8.45
C ASP A 87 -3.40 4.10 9.01
N HIS A 88 -2.17 3.68 9.22
CA HIS A 88 -1.12 4.57 9.73
C HIS A 88 -0.85 5.74 8.77
N ILE A 89 -0.74 5.46 7.47
CA ILE A 89 -0.54 6.50 6.45
C ILE A 89 -1.72 7.48 6.45
N LEU A 90 -2.95 6.96 6.50
CA LEU A 90 -4.14 7.81 6.53
C LEU A 90 -4.19 8.67 7.79
N ASP A 91 -3.82 8.11 8.93
CA ASP A 91 -3.77 8.86 10.19
C ASP A 91 -2.75 10.01 10.11
N LEU A 92 -1.59 9.77 9.51
CA LEU A 92 -0.59 10.82 9.32
C LEU A 92 -1.11 11.94 8.42
N ILE A 93 -1.79 11.60 7.33
CA ILE A 93 -2.35 12.59 6.41
C ILE A 93 -3.44 13.39 7.11
N GLU A 94 -4.33 12.73 7.84
CA GLU A 94 -5.43 13.37 8.54
C GLU A 94 -4.93 14.31 9.64
N ALA A 95 -3.87 13.91 10.34
CA ALA A 95 -3.23 14.72 11.38
C ALA A 95 -2.36 15.84 10.80
N LYS A 96 -2.26 15.94 9.48
CA LYS A 96 -1.42 16.92 8.79
C LYS A 96 0.04 16.83 9.21
N ALA A 97 0.54 15.61 9.36
CA ALA A 97 1.94 15.34 9.67
C ALA A 97 2.85 15.94 8.59
N PRO A 98 4.12 16.22 8.91
CA PRO A 98 5.06 16.72 7.91
C PRO A 98 5.15 15.80 6.70
N ALA A 99 5.28 16.39 5.50
CA ALA A 99 5.33 15.64 4.24
C ALA A 99 6.40 14.54 4.28
N LEU A 100 7.54 14.79 4.93
CA LEU A 100 8.61 13.82 5.03
C LEU A 100 8.17 12.57 5.81
N GLU A 101 7.43 12.73 6.90
CA GLU A 101 6.92 11.60 7.69
C GLU A 101 5.96 10.76 6.87
N ILE A 102 5.06 11.41 6.12
CA ILE A 102 4.12 10.71 5.26
C ILE A 102 4.86 9.93 4.18
N GLU A 103 5.87 10.55 3.56
CA GLU A 103 6.66 9.89 2.53
C GLU A 103 7.43 8.69 3.06
N ILE A 104 8.04 8.82 4.24
CA ILE A 104 8.77 7.72 4.86
C ILE A 104 7.83 6.55 5.13
N ALA A 105 6.65 6.81 5.69
CA ALA A 105 5.67 5.77 5.98
C ALA A 105 5.20 5.08 4.68
N ALA A 106 4.93 5.85 3.63
CA ALA A 106 4.50 5.31 2.35
C ALA A 106 5.58 4.47 1.69
N ARG A 107 6.83 4.95 1.74
CA ARG A 107 7.96 4.21 1.19
C ARG A 107 8.21 2.91 1.94
N SER A 108 8.19 2.96 3.26
CA SER A 108 8.36 1.78 4.11
C SER A 108 7.29 0.74 3.81
N HIS A 109 6.05 1.18 3.65
CA HIS A 109 4.95 0.29 3.30
C HIS A 109 5.17 -0.39 1.95
N ARG A 110 5.58 0.36 0.91
CA ARG A 110 5.82 -0.22 -0.41
C ARG A 110 6.96 -1.22 -0.40
N LEU A 111 8.03 -0.91 0.33
CA LEU A 111 9.21 -1.78 0.40
C LEU A 111 8.97 -3.01 1.26
N ALA A 112 8.09 -2.91 2.26
CA ALA A 112 7.81 -4.02 3.17
C ALA A 112 7.27 -5.24 2.42
N THR A 113 6.40 -5.04 1.45
CA THR A 113 5.85 -6.16 0.67
C THR A 113 6.96 -6.91 -0.07
N LEU A 114 7.84 -6.18 -0.74
CA LEU A 114 8.96 -6.80 -1.45
C LEU A 114 9.93 -7.48 -0.47
N HIS A 115 10.25 -6.81 0.62
CA HIS A 115 11.18 -7.33 1.62
C HIS A 115 10.65 -8.65 2.21
N GLU A 116 9.40 -8.70 2.60
CA GLU A 116 8.80 -9.91 3.17
C GLU A 116 8.70 -11.04 2.15
N TYR A 117 8.46 -10.71 0.89
CA TYR A 117 8.48 -11.70 -0.18
C TYR A 117 9.86 -12.33 -0.33
N LEU A 118 10.92 -11.51 -0.32
CA LEU A 118 12.29 -12.01 -0.45
C LEU A 118 12.69 -12.88 0.75
N GLU A 119 12.29 -12.49 1.95
CA GLU A 119 12.55 -13.29 3.16
C GLU A 119 11.80 -14.62 3.10
N TYR A 120 10.58 -14.62 2.61
CA TYR A 120 9.81 -15.84 2.41
C TYR A 120 10.50 -16.77 1.42
N GLN A 121 10.98 -16.24 0.29
CA GLN A 121 11.72 -17.04 -0.70
C GLN A 121 12.97 -17.70 -0.09
N LYS A 122 13.71 -16.97 0.73
CA LYS A 122 14.88 -17.51 1.42
C LYS A 122 14.52 -18.70 2.29
N SER A 123 13.41 -18.58 3.04
CA SER A 123 12.98 -19.66 3.92
C SER A 123 12.57 -20.92 3.16
N GLN A 124 12.10 -20.77 1.92
CA GLN A 124 11.72 -21.90 1.07
C GLN A 124 12.92 -22.57 0.39
N GLN A 125 14.06 -21.90 0.32
CA GLN A 125 15.25 -22.42 -0.33
C GLN A 125 16.21 -23.11 0.64
N SER A 126 15.98 -23.00 1.92
CA SER A 126 16.86 -23.58 2.95
C SER A 126 16.48 -25.02 3.28
#